data_1fcb28edb0921bb6d69bb4dd45b3729b
#
_entry.id   1fcb28edb0921bb6d69bb4dd45b3729b
#
_cell.length_a   1.000
_cell.length_b   1.000
_cell.length_c   1.000
_cell.angle_alpha   90.00
_cell.angle_beta   90.00
_cell.angle_gamma   90.00
#
_symmetry.space_group_name_H-M   'P 1'
#
loop_
_entity.id
_entity.type
_entity.pdbx_description
1 polymer ?
#
loop_
_entity_poly.entity_id
_entity_poly.type
_entity_poly.pdbx_seq_one_letter_code
_entity_poly.pdbx_strand_id
1 'polypeptide(L)'
;AADYVIDMGPKAGRLGGEVVFAGTPTEMLKTNTMTSQYLNGKMKIEIPAKRRKGNGKSIWLRGAKGNNLKNVDVEFPLGKLICVTGVSGSGKSTLINETLQPILSQKFYRSLQEPLEYDSIEGLENIDKVVNVDQSPLGRTPRSNPATYTGVFSDIRNLFVGLPEAKIRGYKPGRFSFNVAGGRCEACTGNGYKTIEMNFLPDVYVPCEVCHGKRYNRETLEVRFKGKSIACLLY
;
A
#
# COMPACT_ATOMS: atom_id res chain seq x y z
N ALA A 1 23.19 15.47 10.82
CA ALA A 1 24.05 16.60 10.52
C ALA A 1 24.24 16.69 9.01
N ALA A 2 23.44 17.52 8.35
CA ALA A 2 23.57 17.83 6.93
C ALA A 2 24.06 19.27 6.81
N ASP A 3 24.94 19.54 5.84
CA ASP A 3 25.44 20.89 5.54
C ASP A 3 24.53 21.63 4.56
N TYR A 4 23.81 20.87 3.74
CA TYR A 4 22.86 21.38 2.74
C TYR A 4 21.61 20.50 2.69
N VAL A 5 20.44 21.11 2.54
CA VAL A 5 19.14 20.42 2.51
C VAL A 5 18.38 20.80 1.26
N ILE A 6 17.85 19.81 0.58
CA ILE A 6 16.87 19.97 -0.51
C ILE A 6 15.57 19.33 -0.04
N ASP A 7 14.50 20.11 0.07
CA ASP A 7 13.17 19.64 0.49
C ASP A 7 12.27 19.57 -0.73
N MET A 8 11.65 18.40 -0.90
CA MET A 8 10.77 18.11 -2.04
C MET A 8 9.32 18.10 -1.61
N GLY A 9 8.45 18.72 -2.40
CA GLY A 9 7.03 18.79 -2.07
C GLY A 9 6.22 19.43 -3.21
N PRO A 10 5.15 20.19 -2.82
CA PRO A 10 4.60 20.37 -1.47
C PRO A 10 3.88 19.13 -0.90
N LYS A 11 3.45 18.21 -1.78
CA LYS A 11 2.75 16.96 -1.42
C LYS A 11 3.36 15.77 -2.17
N ALA A 12 2.67 14.64 -2.22
CA ALA A 12 3.10 13.43 -2.92
C ALA A 12 2.40 13.26 -4.28
N GLY A 13 2.97 12.42 -5.15
CA GLY A 13 2.42 12.09 -6.46
C GLY A 13 2.25 13.31 -7.36
N ARG A 14 1.07 13.51 -7.94
CA ARG A 14 0.78 14.63 -8.86
C ARG A 14 0.90 16.02 -8.23
N LEU A 15 0.89 16.10 -6.93
CA LEU A 15 0.96 17.33 -6.15
C LEU A 15 2.34 17.54 -5.52
N GLY A 16 3.28 16.72 -5.88
CA GLY A 16 4.67 16.79 -5.47
C GLY A 16 5.61 16.98 -6.66
N GLY A 17 6.90 16.73 -6.42
CA GLY A 17 7.92 16.79 -7.46
C GLY A 17 8.57 18.17 -7.64
N GLU A 18 8.25 19.14 -6.77
CA GLU A 18 8.85 20.46 -6.78
C GLU A 18 9.90 20.59 -5.66
N VAL A 19 10.96 21.38 -5.90
CA VAL A 19 11.89 21.79 -4.85
C VAL A 19 11.23 22.94 -4.08
N VAL A 20 10.74 22.67 -2.86
CA VAL A 20 10.09 23.70 -2.02
C VAL A 20 11.08 24.47 -1.17
N PHE A 21 12.29 23.94 -0.98
CA PHE A 21 13.41 24.62 -0.36
C PHE A 21 14.73 23.98 -0.79
N ALA A 22 15.78 24.81 -0.93
CA ALA A 22 17.15 24.37 -1.09
C ALA A 22 18.08 25.40 -0.40
N GLY A 23 18.95 24.94 0.49
CA GLY A 23 19.83 25.82 1.27
C GLY A 23 20.39 25.14 2.51
N THR A 24 20.93 25.93 3.42
CA THR A 24 21.48 25.44 4.69
C THR A 24 20.37 25.07 5.67
N PRO A 25 20.61 24.17 6.64
CA PRO A 25 19.64 23.84 7.68
C PRO A 25 19.15 25.07 8.47
N THR A 26 20.00 26.03 8.70
CA THR A 26 19.67 27.28 9.41
C THR A 26 18.69 28.15 8.61
N GLU A 27 18.84 28.21 7.30
CA GLU A 27 17.91 28.91 6.41
C GLU A 27 16.58 28.17 6.34
N MET A 28 16.58 26.84 6.29
CA MET A 28 15.40 26.01 6.29
C MET A 28 14.49 26.28 7.50
N LEU A 29 15.06 26.42 8.68
CA LEU A 29 14.31 26.70 9.91
C LEU A 29 13.52 28.04 9.84
N LYS A 30 13.90 28.97 8.97
CA LYS A 30 13.21 30.26 8.77
C LYS A 30 12.06 30.15 7.78
N THR A 31 11.95 29.06 7.05
CA THR A 31 10.88 28.85 6.07
C THR A 31 9.61 28.30 6.72
N ASN A 32 8.55 28.15 5.92
CA ASN A 32 7.27 27.58 6.38
C ASN A 32 6.94 26.26 5.65
N THR A 33 7.94 25.49 5.24
CA THR A 33 7.72 24.16 4.69
C THR A 33 7.24 23.19 5.76
N MET A 34 6.62 22.07 5.38
CA MET A 34 6.19 21.06 6.34
C MET A 34 7.38 20.55 7.17
N THR A 35 8.51 20.30 6.51
CA THR A 35 9.74 19.84 7.18
C THR A 35 10.25 20.88 8.19
N SER A 36 10.24 22.17 7.83
CA SER A 36 10.68 23.22 8.75
C SER A 36 9.76 23.35 9.97
N GLN A 37 8.45 23.18 9.80
CA GLN A 37 7.49 23.22 10.90
C GLN A 37 7.72 22.09 11.90
N TYR A 38 8.06 20.88 11.45
CA TYR A 38 8.47 19.79 12.35
C TYR A 38 9.80 20.06 13.03
N LEU A 39 10.80 20.55 12.30
CA LEU A 39 12.12 20.88 12.87
C LEU A 39 12.05 22.01 13.91
N ASN A 40 11.18 23.00 13.69
CA ASN A 40 10.95 24.09 14.62
C ASN A 40 10.02 23.75 15.80
N GLY A 41 9.47 22.51 15.82
CA GLY A 41 8.51 22.09 16.83
C GLY A 41 7.12 22.72 16.74
N LYS A 42 6.83 23.50 15.66
CA LYS A 42 5.48 24.04 15.39
C LYS A 42 4.49 22.92 15.10
N MET A 43 4.94 21.91 14.39
CA MET A 43 4.22 20.64 14.20
C MET A 43 4.96 19.53 14.95
N LYS A 44 4.23 18.71 15.67
CA LYS A 44 4.77 17.54 16.37
C LYS A 44 3.71 16.47 16.52
N ILE A 45 4.15 15.22 16.67
CA ILE A 45 3.27 14.13 17.07
C ILE A 45 3.12 14.20 18.58
N GLU A 46 1.92 14.55 19.04
CA GLU A 46 1.66 14.71 20.47
C GLU A 46 1.78 13.37 21.21
N ILE A 47 2.50 13.42 22.34
CA ILE A 47 2.58 12.28 23.25
C ILE A 47 1.36 12.36 24.18
N PRO A 48 0.46 11.37 24.19
CA PRO A 48 -0.74 11.41 25.02
C PRO A 48 -0.35 11.45 26.50
N ALA A 49 -0.98 12.37 27.26
CA ALA A 49 -0.75 12.51 28.71
C ALA A 49 -1.13 11.24 29.49
N LYS A 50 -2.14 10.50 29.02
CA LYS A 50 -2.56 9.22 29.60
C LYS A 50 -2.32 8.11 28.59
N ARG A 51 -1.54 7.11 28.95
CA ARG A 51 -1.36 5.88 28.20
C ARG A 51 -2.60 4.96 28.37
N ARG A 52 -2.92 4.18 27.36
CA ARG A 52 -3.98 3.16 27.44
C ARG A 52 -3.60 2.10 28.47
N LYS A 53 -4.51 1.79 29.40
CA LYS A 53 -4.27 0.75 30.41
C LYS A 53 -4.28 -0.66 29.83
N GLY A 54 -4.92 -0.86 28.65
CA GLY A 54 -5.23 -2.17 28.11
C GLY A 54 -6.45 -2.77 28.77
N ASN A 55 -6.73 -4.03 28.45
CA ASN A 55 -7.86 -4.78 29.01
C ASN A 55 -7.45 -5.84 30.06
N GLY A 56 -6.18 -5.84 30.46
CA GLY A 56 -5.63 -6.82 31.41
C GLY A 56 -5.38 -8.22 30.84
N LYS A 57 -5.60 -8.42 29.54
CA LYS A 57 -5.37 -9.68 28.83
C LYS A 57 -4.12 -9.57 27.97
N SER A 58 -3.50 -10.70 27.70
CA SER A 58 -2.25 -10.76 26.91
C SER A 58 -2.23 -12.02 26.04
N ILE A 59 -1.44 -11.97 24.97
CA ILE A 59 -0.98 -13.15 24.26
C ILE A 59 0.43 -13.41 24.75
N TRP A 60 0.74 -14.66 25.09
CA TRP A 60 2.08 -15.10 25.44
C TRP A 60 2.63 -16.02 24.37
N LEU A 61 3.70 -15.65 23.75
CA LEU A 61 4.52 -16.52 22.88
C LEU A 61 5.71 -17.03 23.69
N ARG A 62 5.80 -18.34 23.84
CA ARG A 62 6.85 -19.00 24.63
C ARG A 62 7.84 -19.69 23.73
N GLY A 63 9.11 -19.56 24.06
CA GLY A 63 10.16 -20.34 23.46
C GLY A 63 10.39 -20.13 21.97
N ALA A 64 10.25 -18.90 21.47
CA ALA A 64 10.52 -18.61 20.06
C ALA A 64 12.02 -18.77 19.73
N LYS A 65 12.34 -19.67 18.77
CA LYS A 65 13.71 -20.14 18.46
C LYS A 65 14.12 -19.90 17.01
N GLY A 66 13.22 -19.37 16.16
CA GLY A 66 13.50 -19.21 14.74
C GLY A 66 14.70 -18.30 14.46
N ASN A 67 15.48 -18.63 13.44
CA ASN A 67 16.65 -17.88 12.99
C ASN A 67 17.61 -17.52 14.15
N ASN A 68 17.71 -16.23 14.49
CA ASN A 68 18.61 -15.74 15.55
C ASN A 68 17.92 -15.57 16.91
N LEU A 69 16.65 -15.97 17.05
CA LEU A 69 15.96 -15.93 18.35
C LEU A 69 16.51 -16.99 19.30
N LYS A 70 16.75 -16.61 20.55
CA LYS A 70 17.39 -17.44 21.54
C LYS A 70 16.39 -17.92 22.59
N ASN A 71 15.39 -18.69 22.16
CA ASN A 71 14.35 -19.25 23.06
C ASN A 71 13.67 -18.14 23.88
N VAL A 72 13.14 -17.12 23.19
CA VAL A 72 12.59 -15.93 23.86
C VAL A 72 11.12 -16.10 24.18
N ASP A 73 10.74 -15.66 25.37
CA ASP A 73 9.37 -15.52 25.83
C ASP A 73 8.93 -14.07 25.68
N VAL A 74 7.77 -13.83 25.04
CA VAL A 74 7.28 -12.48 24.78
C VAL A 74 5.81 -12.36 25.14
N GLU A 75 5.48 -11.35 25.94
CA GLU A 75 4.11 -10.94 26.24
C GLU A 75 3.65 -9.83 25.30
N PHE A 76 2.47 -10.00 24.70
CA PHE A 76 1.77 -9.00 23.90
C PHE A 76 0.50 -8.56 24.62
N PRO A 77 0.55 -7.49 25.45
CA PRO A 77 -0.61 -7.02 26.20
C PRO A 77 -1.69 -6.44 25.28
N LEU A 78 -2.93 -6.90 25.41
CA LEU A 78 -4.03 -6.52 24.51
C LEU A 78 -4.62 -5.13 24.85
N GLY A 79 -5.27 -4.52 23.85
CA GLY A 79 -5.83 -3.17 23.96
C GLY A 79 -4.80 -2.05 24.02
N LYS A 80 -3.57 -2.31 23.59
CA LYS A 80 -2.45 -1.35 23.56
C LYS A 80 -1.83 -1.24 22.18
N LEU A 81 -1.11 -0.17 21.92
CA LEU A 81 -0.17 -0.08 20.80
C LEU A 81 1.17 -0.66 21.27
N ILE A 82 1.64 -1.69 20.60
CA ILE A 82 2.89 -2.38 20.89
C ILE A 82 3.88 -2.06 19.76
N CYS A 83 5.06 -1.59 20.11
CA CYS A 83 6.15 -1.36 19.16
C CYS A 83 7.28 -2.35 19.42
N VAL A 84 7.65 -3.13 18.38
CA VAL A 84 8.83 -4.00 18.41
C VAL A 84 9.95 -3.28 17.69
N THR A 85 11.00 -2.91 18.44
CA THR A 85 12.11 -2.08 17.95
C THR A 85 13.44 -2.80 18.11
N GLY A 86 14.46 -2.30 17.45
CA GLY A 86 15.83 -2.84 17.49
C GLY A 86 16.57 -2.59 16.17
N VAL A 87 17.87 -2.84 16.17
CA VAL A 87 18.72 -2.72 14.97
C VAL A 87 18.31 -3.68 13.85
N SER A 88 18.75 -3.44 12.62
CA SER A 88 18.52 -4.37 11.52
C SER A 88 19.14 -5.73 11.83
N GLY A 89 18.43 -6.82 11.52
CA GLY A 89 18.89 -8.18 11.82
C GLY A 89 18.71 -8.64 13.28
N SER A 90 18.09 -7.85 14.17
CA SER A 90 17.90 -8.24 15.59
C SER A 90 16.79 -9.28 15.84
N GLY A 91 16.11 -9.77 14.81
CA GLY A 91 15.07 -10.80 14.95
C GLY A 91 13.63 -10.28 15.02
N LYS A 92 13.39 -8.96 14.82
CA LYS A 92 12.02 -8.38 14.86
C LYS A 92 11.07 -9.02 13.86
N SER A 93 11.49 -9.15 12.60
CA SER A 93 10.69 -9.78 11.54
C SER A 93 10.51 -11.27 11.80
N THR A 94 11.52 -11.94 12.30
CA THR A 94 11.47 -13.34 12.70
C THR A 94 10.42 -13.56 13.78
N LEU A 95 10.41 -12.73 14.83
CA LEU A 95 9.45 -12.83 15.92
C LEU A 95 8.01 -12.55 15.45
N ILE A 96 7.80 -11.47 14.70
CA ILE A 96 6.46 -11.01 14.33
C ILE A 96 5.95 -11.67 13.05
N ASN A 97 6.70 -11.54 11.94
CA ASN A 97 6.20 -11.92 10.61
C ASN A 97 6.37 -13.41 10.32
N GLU A 98 7.41 -14.04 10.90
CA GLU A 98 7.75 -15.44 10.60
C GLU A 98 7.34 -16.41 11.72
N THR A 99 7.02 -15.90 12.92
CA THR A 99 6.56 -16.73 14.04
C THR A 99 5.13 -16.37 14.44
N LEU A 100 4.89 -15.19 15.04
CA LEU A 100 3.58 -14.82 15.60
C LEU A 100 2.48 -14.74 14.53
N GLN A 101 2.72 -14.03 13.43
CA GLN A 101 1.74 -13.81 12.37
C GLN A 101 1.27 -15.12 11.71
N PRO A 102 2.14 -16.09 11.34
CA PRO A 102 1.70 -17.38 10.83
C PRO A 102 0.86 -18.17 11.84
N ILE A 103 1.23 -18.22 13.13
CA ILE A 103 0.45 -18.87 14.19
C ILE A 103 -0.97 -18.31 14.23
N LEU A 104 -1.09 -16.99 14.27
CA LEU A 104 -2.38 -16.31 14.28
C LEU A 104 -3.18 -16.57 13.00
N SER A 105 -2.52 -16.55 11.84
CA SER A 105 -3.16 -16.82 10.54
C SER A 105 -3.61 -18.28 10.39
N GLN A 106 -2.88 -19.24 10.92
CA GLN A 106 -3.33 -20.63 10.98
C GLN A 106 -4.60 -20.76 11.84
N LYS A 107 -4.61 -20.14 13.02
CA LYS A 107 -5.74 -20.19 13.96
C LYS A 107 -7.02 -19.58 13.39
N PHE A 108 -6.95 -18.41 12.76
CA PHE A 108 -8.12 -17.64 12.35
C PHE A 108 -8.51 -17.84 10.88
N TYR A 109 -7.54 -18.11 10.00
CA TYR A 109 -7.75 -18.16 8.56
C TYR A 109 -7.37 -19.50 7.91
N ARG A 110 -6.97 -20.50 8.70
CA ARG A 110 -6.52 -21.82 8.20
C ARG A 110 -5.38 -21.68 7.17
N SER A 111 -4.49 -20.70 7.38
CA SER A 111 -3.32 -20.51 6.55
C SER A 111 -2.43 -21.76 6.58
N LEU A 112 -1.83 -22.09 5.43
CA LEU A 112 -0.86 -23.18 5.32
C LEU A 112 0.58 -22.71 5.60
N GLN A 113 0.78 -21.45 5.93
CA GLN A 113 2.11 -20.92 6.25
C GLN A 113 2.55 -21.46 7.60
N GLU A 114 3.65 -22.21 7.61
CA GLU A 114 4.22 -22.74 8.83
C GLU A 114 4.96 -21.64 9.62
N PRO A 115 4.70 -21.50 10.93
CA PRO A 115 5.48 -20.64 11.81
C PRO A 115 6.88 -21.21 12.04
N LEU A 116 7.83 -20.36 12.35
CA LEU A 116 9.12 -20.82 12.85
C LEU A 116 8.97 -21.44 14.24
N GLU A 117 9.99 -22.17 14.66
CA GLU A 117 9.98 -22.99 15.89
C GLU A 117 9.69 -22.14 17.14
N TYR A 118 8.74 -22.62 17.94
CA TYR A 118 8.33 -22.05 19.24
C TYR A 118 7.79 -23.18 20.13
N ASP A 119 7.72 -22.95 21.45
CA ASP A 119 7.25 -23.97 22.39
C ASP A 119 5.72 -23.94 22.56
N SER A 120 5.13 -22.79 22.83
CA SER A 120 3.68 -22.63 23.00
C SER A 120 3.20 -21.22 22.80
N ILE A 121 1.89 -21.06 22.59
CA ILE A 121 1.21 -19.75 22.58
C ILE A 121 -0.05 -19.83 23.42
N GLU A 122 -0.30 -18.77 24.19
CA GLU A 122 -1.42 -18.67 25.12
C GLU A 122 -2.22 -17.38 24.84
N GLY A 123 -3.50 -17.32 25.23
CA GLY A 123 -4.32 -16.11 25.15
C GLY A 123 -4.96 -15.85 23.80
N LEU A 124 -4.93 -16.81 22.86
CA LEU A 124 -5.53 -16.68 21.51
C LEU A 124 -7.07 -16.55 21.56
N GLU A 125 -7.71 -17.02 22.61
CA GLU A 125 -9.14 -16.89 22.85
C GLU A 125 -9.59 -15.46 23.12
N ASN A 126 -8.64 -14.54 23.34
CA ASN A 126 -8.91 -13.13 23.64
C ASN A 126 -8.91 -12.23 22.39
N ILE A 127 -8.75 -12.80 21.19
CA ILE A 127 -8.75 -12.09 19.92
C ILE A 127 -9.69 -12.77 18.92
N ASP A 128 -10.32 -11.98 18.05
CA ASP A 128 -11.34 -12.45 17.09
C ASP A 128 -10.75 -12.61 15.69
N LYS A 129 -9.80 -11.75 15.32
CA LYS A 129 -9.22 -11.71 13.99
C LYS A 129 -7.85 -11.06 13.98
N VAL A 130 -7.12 -11.29 12.91
CA VAL A 130 -5.82 -10.67 12.63
C VAL A 130 -5.91 -9.88 11.33
N VAL A 131 -5.36 -8.69 11.31
CA VAL A 131 -5.20 -7.89 10.08
C VAL A 131 -3.71 -7.64 9.91
N ASN A 132 -3.16 -8.19 8.86
CA ASN A 132 -1.78 -7.90 8.47
C ASN A 132 -1.77 -6.72 7.50
N VAL A 133 -0.99 -5.68 7.83
CA VAL A 133 -0.78 -4.53 6.96
C VAL A 133 0.70 -4.45 6.65
N ASP A 134 1.04 -4.63 5.39
CA ASP A 134 2.42 -4.57 4.91
C ASP A 134 2.56 -3.56 3.76
N GLN A 135 3.77 -3.36 3.28
CA GLN A 135 4.08 -2.47 2.16
C GLN A 135 4.29 -3.24 0.85
N SER A 136 3.84 -4.49 0.77
CA SER A 136 3.96 -5.27 -0.45
C SER A 136 3.08 -4.68 -1.56
N PRO A 137 3.50 -4.78 -2.82
CA PRO A 137 2.69 -4.34 -3.95
C PRO A 137 1.34 -5.08 -3.98
N LEU A 138 0.26 -4.38 -4.32
CA LEU A 138 -1.11 -4.92 -4.44
C LEU A 138 -1.28 -6.04 -5.47
N GLY A 139 -0.21 -6.48 -6.09
CA GLY A 139 -0.16 -7.57 -7.05
C GLY A 139 1.08 -7.49 -7.93
N ARG A 140 1.41 -8.62 -8.55
CA ARG A 140 2.63 -8.77 -9.35
C ARG A 140 2.41 -8.46 -10.84
N THR A 141 1.22 -8.04 -11.22
CA THR A 141 0.88 -7.79 -12.63
C THR A 141 0.56 -6.32 -12.88
N PRO A 142 0.82 -5.83 -14.10
CA PRO A 142 0.46 -4.48 -14.52
C PRO A 142 -1.03 -4.15 -14.40
N ARG A 143 -1.86 -5.18 -14.30
CA ARG A 143 -3.33 -5.07 -14.19
C ARG A 143 -3.82 -4.92 -12.77
N SER A 144 -2.94 -5.16 -11.80
CA SER A 144 -3.26 -5.00 -10.38
C SER A 144 -3.28 -3.51 -10.03
N ASN A 145 -4.37 -3.06 -9.43
CA ASN A 145 -4.53 -1.69 -8.94
C ASN A 145 -5.51 -1.69 -7.75
N PRO A 146 -5.54 -0.64 -6.94
CA PRO A 146 -6.41 -0.58 -5.75
C PRO A 146 -7.90 -0.82 -6.06
N ALA A 147 -8.41 -0.29 -7.15
CA ALA A 147 -9.83 -0.42 -7.50
C ALA A 147 -10.22 -1.87 -7.85
N THR A 148 -9.32 -2.62 -8.53
CA THR A 148 -9.57 -4.04 -8.82
C THR A 148 -9.37 -4.91 -7.60
N TYR A 149 -8.39 -4.60 -6.75
CA TYR A 149 -8.11 -5.35 -5.53
C TYR A 149 -9.27 -5.29 -4.52
N THR A 150 -9.85 -4.11 -4.33
CA THR A 150 -11.00 -3.92 -3.42
C THR A 150 -12.33 -4.36 -4.03
N GLY A 151 -12.38 -4.73 -5.32
CA GLY A 151 -13.61 -5.09 -6.02
C GLY A 151 -14.48 -3.90 -6.48
N VAL A 152 -14.20 -2.69 -6.01
CA VAL A 152 -14.99 -1.47 -6.30
C VAL A 152 -15.03 -1.12 -7.79
N PHE A 153 -14.09 -1.65 -8.57
CA PHE A 153 -14.04 -1.41 -10.00
C PHE A 153 -15.27 -1.95 -10.74
N SER A 154 -15.95 -2.97 -10.19
CA SER A 154 -17.21 -3.46 -10.74
C SER A 154 -18.32 -2.44 -10.61
N ASP A 155 -18.42 -1.78 -9.49
CA ASP A 155 -19.41 -0.71 -9.25
C ASP A 155 -19.11 0.52 -10.12
N ILE A 156 -17.84 0.87 -10.28
CA ILE A 156 -17.40 1.95 -11.19
C ILE A 156 -17.84 1.64 -12.62
N ARG A 157 -17.64 0.41 -13.12
CA ARG A 157 -18.08 0.03 -14.46
C ARG A 157 -19.59 0.14 -14.63
N ASN A 158 -20.36 -0.31 -13.65
CA ASN A 158 -21.81 -0.23 -13.66
C ASN A 158 -22.30 1.23 -13.66
N LEU A 159 -21.64 2.11 -12.90
CA LEU A 159 -21.89 3.54 -12.92
C LEU A 159 -21.70 4.12 -14.34
N PHE A 160 -20.58 3.79 -15.00
CA PHE A 160 -20.31 4.28 -16.36
C PHE A 160 -21.29 3.77 -17.40
N VAL A 161 -21.71 2.51 -17.30
CA VAL A 161 -22.76 1.94 -18.17
C VAL A 161 -24.09 2.67 -18.00
N GLY A 162 -24.40 3.13 -16.78
CA GLY A 162 -25.60 3.90 -16.46
C GLY A 162 -25.65 5.31 -17.05
N LEU A 163 -24.53 5.86 -17.52
CA LEU A 163 -24.46 7.22 -18.05
C LEU A 163 -25.23 7.37 -19.38
N PRO A 164 -25.88 8.52 -19.62
CA PRO A 164 -26.64 8.77 -20.85
C PRO A 164 -25.85 8.48 -22.13
N GLU A 165 -24.61 8.98 -22.18
CA GLU A 165 -23.73 8.80 -23.33
C GLU A 165 -23.38 7.33 -23.59
N ALA A 166 -23.13 6.52 -22.56
CA ALA A 166 -22.87 5.10 -22.67
C ALA A 166 -24.13 4.34 -23.17
N LYS A 167 -25.31 4.73 -22.70
CA LYS A 167 -26.59 4.15 -23.13
C LYS A 167 -26.87 4.45 -24.58
N ILE A 168 -26.70 5.69 -25.06
CA ILE A 168 -26.87 6.10 -26.44
C ILE A 168 -25.96 5.29 -27.35
N ARG A 169 -24.72 5.03 -26.94
CA ARG A 169 -23.74 4.24 -27.71
C ARG A 169 -23.91 2.72 -27.53
N GLY A 170 -24.85 2.25 -26.73
CA GLY A 170 -25.09 0.83 -26.47
C GLY A 170 -23.95 0.13 -25.74
N TYR A 171 -23.16 0.87 -24.91
CA TYR A 171 -22.01 0.32 -24.24
C TYR A 171 -22.42 -0.57 -23.06
N LYS A 172 -21.86 -1.78 -23.03
CA LYS A 172 -22.05 -2.80 -21.99
C LYS A 172 -20.90 -2.75 -20.97
N PRO A 173 -21.00 -3.40 -19.79
CA PRO A 173 -19.95 -3.40 -18.78
C PRO A 173 -18.57 -3.83 -19.27
N GLY A 174 -18.51 -4.75 -20.25
CA GLY A 174 -17.24 -5.18 -20.87
C GLY A 174 -16.50 -4.06 -21.58
N ARG A 175 -17.21 -3.03 -22.12
CA ARG A 175 -16.59 -1.85 -22.74
C ARG A 175 -15.71 -1.06 -21.77
N PHE A 176 -16.10 -1.04 -20.52
CA PHE A 176 -15.39 -0.35 -19.43
C PHE A 176 -14.40 -1.26 -18.69
N SER A 177 -14.06 -2.42 -19.27
CA SER A 177 -13.01 -3.30 -18.74
C SER A 177 -11.74 -3.16 -19.57
N PHE A 178 -10.61 -2.92 -18.91
CA PHE A 178 -9.30 -2.92 -19.57
C PHE A 178 -8.75 -4.33 -19.85
N ASN A 179 -9.45 -5.38 -19.39
CA ASN A 179 -9.08 -6.78 -19.64
C ASN A 179 -9.78 -7.37 -20.87
N VAL A 180 -10.87 -6.77 -21.31
CA VAL A 180 -11.73 -7.29 -22.39
C VAL A 180 -11.53 -6.45 -23.65
N ALA A 181 -11.46 -7.12 -24.81
CA ALA A 181 -11.38 -6.44 -26.10
C ALA A 181 -12.61 -5.55 -26.36
N GLY A 182 -12.44 -4.52 -27.18
CA GLY A 182 -13.49 -3.58 -27.56
C GLY A 182 -13.44 -2.24 -26.84
N GLY A 183 -13.13 -2.18 -25.55
CA GLY A 183 -12.98 -0.94 -24.81
C GLY A 183 -11.56 -0.60 -24.39
N ARG A 184 -10.71 -1.61 -24.29
CA ARG A 184 -9.29 -1.45 -23.95
C ARG A 184 -8.48 -0.90 -25.12
N CYS A 185 -7.32 -0.35 -24.83
CA CYS A 185 -6.32 -0.06 -25.85
C CYS A 185 -5.72 -1.35 -26.38
N GLU A 186 -5.91 -1.66 -27.64
CA GLU A 186 -5.40 -2.90 -28.24
C GLU A 186 -3.87 -2.86 -28.45
N ALA A 187 -3.25 -1.68 -28.61
CA ALA A 187 -1.81 -1.56 -28.78
C ALA A 187 -1.01 -2.06 -27.54
N CYS A 188 -1.57 -1.94 -26.34
CA CYS A 188 -0.99 -2.45 -25.10
C CYS A 188 -1.87 -3.50 -24.41
N THR A 189 -2.90 -3.98 -25.08
CA THR A 189 -3.88 -4.96 -24.56
C THR A 189 -4.43 -4.60 -23.16
N GLY A 190 -4.58 -3.30 -22.88
CA GLY A 190 -5.06 -2.76 -21.61
C GLY A 190 -4.02 -2.64 -20.49
N ASN A 191 -2.75 -2.94 -20.74
CA ASN A 191 -1.68 -2.84 -19.73
C ASN A 191 -1.26 -1.40 -19.44
N GLY A 192 -1.49 -0.46 -20.38
CA GLY A 192 -1.06 0.95 -20.26
C GLY A 192 0.38 1.19 -20.66
N TYR A 193 1.20 0.15 -20.72
CA TYR A 193 2.59 0.18 -21.15
C TYR A 193 2.95 -1.06 -21.94
N LYS A 194 4.08 -1.00 -22.65
CA LYS A 194 4.69 -2.13 -23.34
C LYS A 194 5.90 -2.57 -22.54
N THR A 195 6.08 -3.86 -22.38
CA THR A 195 7.29 -4.46 -21.80
C THR A 195 8.29 -4.69 -22.93
N ILE A 196 9.50 -4.20 -22.74
CA ILE A 196 10.65 -4.51 -23.59
C ILE A 196 11.48 -5.52 -22.80
N GLU A 197 11.40 -6.78 -23.22
CA GLU A 197 12.17 -7.86 -22.62
C GLU A 197 13.64 -7.73 -23.01
N MET A 198 14.53 -7.79 -22.03
CA MET A 198 15.97 -7.78 -22.21
C MET A 198 16.58 -9.08 -21.71
N ASN A 199 17.28 -9.81 -22.57
CA ASN A 199 17.77 -11.16 -22.28
C ASN A 199 18.66 -11.31 -21.03
N PHE A 200 19.35 -10.25 -20.61
CA PHE A 200 20.28 -10.26 -19.46
C PHE A 200 20.08 -9.12 -18.47
N LEU A 201 19.09 -8.26 -18.70
CA LEU A 201 18.77 -7.11 -17.85
C LEU A 201 17.30 -7.18 -17.44
N PRO A 202 16.91 -6.47 -16.36
CA PRO A 202 15.50 -6.36 -15.99
C PRO A 202 14.66 -5.75 -17.12
N ASP A 203 13.44 -6.25 -17.29
CA ASP A 203 12.50 -5.75 -18.28
C ASP A 203 12.25 -4.24 -18.11
N VAL A 204 12.17 -3.54 -19.23
CA VAL A 204 11.89 -2.12 -19.26
C VAL A 204 10.41 -1.90 -19.62
N TYR A 205 9.73 -1.10 -18.83
CA TYR A 205 8.33 -0.73 -19.04
C TYR A 205 8.22 0.66 -19.64
N VAL A 206 7.75 0.74 -20.88
CA VAL A 206 7.57 2.01 -21.61
C VAL A 206 6.09 2.34 -21.71
N PRO A 207 5.64 3.57 -21.36
CA PRO A 207 4.25 3.97 -21.53
C PRO A 207 3.77 3.73 -22.96
N CYS A 208 2.55 3.22 -23.11
CA CYS A 208 1.97 2.97 -24.43
C CYS A 208 1.76 4.28 -25.19
N GLU A 209 2.35 4.41 -26.36
CA GLU A 209 2.28 5.60 -27.21
C GLU A 209 0.86 5.95 -27.67
N VAL A 210 -0.02 4.93 -27.78
CA VAL A 210 -1.40 5.12 -28.25
C VAL A 210 -2.31 5.62 -27.14
N CYS A 211 -2.26 5.01 -25.96
CA CYS A 211 -3.16 5.38 -24.85
C CYS A 211 -2.48 6.24 -23.77
N HIS A 212 -1.20 6.48 -23.85
CA HIS A 212 -0.41 7.25 -22.87
C HIS A 212 -0.69 6.81 -21.42
N GLY A 213 -0.68 5.50 -21.17
CA GLY A 213 -0.93 4.91 -19.86
C GLY A 213 -2.41 4.74 -19.50
N LYS A 214 -3.35 5.29 -20.26
CA LYS A 214 -4.78 5.31 -19.91
C LYS A 214 -5.51 3.98 -20.04
N ARG A 215 -4.90 2.96 -20.65
CA ARG A 215 -5.41 1.57 -20.80
C ARG A 215 -6.61 1.37 -21.72
N TYR A 216 -7.36 2.41 -22.06
CA TYR A 216 -8.58 2.35 -22.88
C TYR A 216 -8.37 3.01 -24.24
N ASN A 217 -9.24 2.65 -25.19
CA ASN A 217 -9.30 3.34 -26.46
C ASN A 217 -9.98 4.72 -26.31
N ARG A 218 -9.83 5.56 -27.32
CA ARG A 218 -10.31 6.94 -27.31
C ARG A 218 -11.81 7.03 -27.06
N GLU A 219 -12.60 6.21 -27.72
CA GLU A 219 -14.07 6.22 -27.64
C GLU A 219 -14.58 5.90 -26.23
N THR A 220 -13.94 4.95 -25.52
CA THR A 220 -14.28 4.64 -24.13
C THR A 220 -13.92 5.79 -23.20
N LEU A 221 -12.82 6.50 -23.48
CA LEU A 221 -12.37 7.65 -22.68
C LEU A 221 -13.22 8.92 -22.86
N GLU A 222 -14.01 9.01 -23.94
CA GLU A 222 -14.94 10.09 -24.18
C GLU A 222 -16.11 10.10 -23.18
N VAL A 223 -16.55 8.90 -22.76
CA VAL A 223 -17.60 8.81 -21.71
C VAL A 223 -17.06 9.33 -20.39
N ARG A 224 -17.74 10.34 -19.83
CA ARG A 224 -17.26 11.04 -18.62
C ARG A 224 -18.34 11.12 -17.54
N PHE A 225 -17.92 10.89 -16.32
CA PHE A 225 -18.70 11.15 -15.11
C PHE A 225 -18.08 12.35 -14.36
N LYS A 226 -18.84 13.42 -14.17
CA LYS A 226 -18.34 14.67 -13.55
C LYS A 226 -17.02 15.15 -14.17
N GLY A 227 -16.91 15.10 -15.50
CA GLY A 227 -15.73 15.53 -16.25
C GLY A 227 -14.56 14.54 -16.25
N LYS A 228 -14.62 13.42 -15.52
CA LYS A 228 -13.55 12.43 -15.44
C LYS A 228 -13.89 11.17 -16.24
N SER A 229 -12.92 10.66 -16.99
CA SER A 229 -13.03 9.37 -17.69
C SER A 229 -12.79 8.22 -16.72
N ILE A 230 -13.15 7.00 -17.15
CA ILE A 230 -12.91 5.80 -16.34
C ILE A 230 -11.44 5.57 -16.02
N ALA A 231 -10.51 5.99 -16.88
CA ALA A 231 -9.09 5.88 -16.61
C ALA A 231 -8.63 6.72 -15.39
N CYS A 232 -9.31 7.83 -15.10
CA CYS A 232 -8.98 8.69 -13.94
C CYS A 232 -9.35 8.05 -12.60
N LEU A 233 -10.15 6.99 -12.59
CA LEU A 233 -10.59 6.29 -11.38
C LEU A 233 -9.79 5.02 -11.09
N LEU A 234 -8.78 4.73 -11.92
CA LEU A 234 -7.87 3.60 -11.73
C LEU A 234 -6.61 3.98 -10.92
N TYR A 235 -6.35 5.29 -10.79
CA TYR A 235 -5.13 5.82 -10.14
C TYR A 235 -5.47 6.87 -9.09
#